data_5da62d6f24a70e60299c2bb20461740b
#
_entry.id   5da62d6f24a70e60299c2bb20461740b
#
_cell.length_a   1.000
_cell.length_b   1.000
_cell.length_c   1.000
_cell.angle_alpha   90.00
_cell.angle_beta   90.00
_cell.angle_gamma   90.00
#
_symmetry.space_group_name_H-M   'P 1'
#
loop_
_entity.id
_entity.type
_entity.pdbx_description
1 polymer ?
#
loop_
_entity_poly.entity_id
_entity_poly.type
_entity_poly.pdbx_seq_one_letter_code
_entity_poly.pdbx_strand_id
1 'polypeptide(L)'
;AASGLVLLISAILALIVSNSDLSKIYFETLDKYLFIGINNFGIKLSVLHWINDALMAIFFFFVTLEIKREFIEGELSNFKQAMLPIMGAIGGMVVPALVYIFINYGDSETLRGWAIPSATDIAFSLGVLSLLGSRVPISLKVFLTALAIIDDLGAIIIIAFFYTGDLKIHYLGLIVVCLLYTSPSP
;
A
#
# COMPACT_ATOMS: atom_id res chain seq x y z
N ALA A 1 8.21 -6.99 14.58
CA ALA A 1 9.64 -6.58 14.45
C ALA A 1 10.34 -7.28 13.29
N ALA A 2 10.21 -8.62 13.15
CA ALA A 2 10.91 -9.36 12.10
C ALA A 2 10.48 -8.98 10.68
N SER A 3 9.19 -8.80 10.44
CA SER A 3 8.64 -8.47 9.11
C SER A 3 9.13 -7.10 8.59
N GLY A 4 9.09 -6.06 9.43
CA GLY A 4 9.58 -4.74 9.05
C GLY A 4 11.09 -4.72 8.79
N LEU A 5 11.87 -5.52 9.54
CA LEU A 5 13.31 -5.63 9.31
C LEU A 5 13.64 -6.34 8.00
N VAL A 6 12.91 -7.41 7.68
CA VAL A 6 13.05 -8.10 6.39
C VAL A 6 12.68 -7.18 5.22
N LEU A 7 11.60 -6.40 5.35
CA LEU A 7 11.18 -5.43 4.34
C LEU A 7 12.25 -4.35 4.13
N LEU A 8 12.80 -3.78 5.21
CA LEU A 8 13.88 -2.78 5.13
C LEU A 8 15.12 -3.34 4.43
N ILE A 9 15.57 -4.54 4.82
CA ILE A 9 16.72 -5.19 4.19
C ILE A 9 16.47 -5.44 2.72
N SER A 10 15.28 -5.94 2.36
CA SER A 10 14.90 -6.19 0.97
C SER A 10 14.88 -4.91 0.13
N ALA A 11 14.36 -3.81 0.67
CA ALA A 11 14.35 -2.51 0.02
C ALA A 11 15.78 -1.98 -0.22
N ILE A 12 16.66 -2.06 0.78
CA ILE A 12 18.06 -1.65 0.65
C ILE A 12 18.77 -2.51 -0.40
N LEU A 13 18.59 -3.83 -0.37
CA LEU A 13 19.19 -4.72 -1.37
C LEU A 13 18.69 -4.40 -2.79
N ALA A 14 17.38 -4.16 -2.96
CA ALA A 14 16.81 -3.79 -4.24
C ALA A 14 17.41 -2.48 -4.77
N LEU A 15 17.58 -1.47 -3.91
CA LEU A 15 18.22 -0.20 -4.27
C LEU A 15 19.69 -0.38 -4.66
N ILE A 16 20.44 -1.20 -3.93
CA ILE A 16 21.85 -1.49 -4.27
C ILE A 16 21.95 -2.20 -5.61
N VAL A 17 21.15 -3.23 -5.83
CA VAL A 17 21.17 -4.02 -7.06
C VAL A 17 20.73 -3.18 -8.25
N SER A 18 19.66 -2.40 -8.13
CA SER A 18 19.14 -1.56 -9.22
C SER A 18 20.08 -0.42 -9.63
N ASN A 19 21.00 -0.01 -8.73
CA ASN A 19 21.98 1.05 -9.00
C ASN A 19 23.42 0.53 -9.18
N SER A 20 23.61 -0.79 -9.30
CA SER A 20 24.91 -1.43 -9.52
C SER A 20 25.04 -1.98 -10.94
N ASP A 21 26.19 -2.58 -11.25
CA ASP A 21 26.43 -3.28 -12.53
C ASP A 21 25.44 -4.45 -12.75
N LEU A 22 24.77 -4.90 -11.71
CA LEU A 22 23.73 -5.93 -11.77
C LEU A 22 22.36 -5.40 -12.21
N SER A 23 22.20 -4.08 -12.38
CA SER A 23 20.93 -3.44 -12.74
C SER A 23 20.33 -4.02 -14.02
N LYS A 24 21.15 -4.29 -15.02
CA LYS A 24 20.69 -4.89 -16.27
C LYS A 24 20.07 -6.28 -16.05
N ILE A 25 20.73 -7.14 -15.29
CA ILE A 25 20.24 -8.50 -14.97
C ILE A 25 18.95 -8.40 -14.13
N TYR A 26 18.87 -7.45 -13.21
CA TYR A 26 17.71 -7.20 -12.38
C TYR A 26 16.48 -6.85 -13.22
N PHE A 27 16.56 -5.84 -14.08
CA PHE A 27 15.46 -5.43 -14.94
C PHE A 27 15.11 -6.47 -16.00
N GLU A 28 16.08 -7.10 -16.64
CA GLU A 28 15.83 -8.20 -17.57
C GLU A 28 15.13 -9.39 -16.90
N THR A 29 15.34 -9.61 -15.60
CA THR A 29 14.65 -10.67 -14.86
C THR A 29 13.21 -10.29 -14.57
N LEU A 30 12.93 -9.03 -14.23
CA LEU A 30 11.57 -8.52 -14.04
C LEU A 30 10.74 -8.56 -15.32
N ASP A 31 11.36 -8.40 -16.48
CA ASP A 31 10.71 -8.44 -17.79
C ASP A 31 10.49 -9.86 -18.32
N LYS A 32 11.11 -10.89 -17.71
CA LYS A 32 10.90 -12.28 -18.12
C LYS A 32 9.46 -12.72 -17.91
N TYR A 33 8.92 -13.40 -18.93
CA TYR A 33 7.56 -13.93 -18.88
C TYR A 33 7.51 -15.25 -18.11
N LEU A 34 6.60 -15.30 -17.14
CA LEU A 34 6.28 -16.50 -16.38
C LEU A 34 4.89 -16.99 -16.77
N PHE A 35 4.77 -18.26 -17.14
CA PHE A 35 3.50 -18.89 -17.45
C PHE A 35 3.07 -19.75 -16.24
N ILE A 36 1.90 -19.44 -15.69
CA ILE A 36 1.27 -20.26 -14.66
C ILE A 36 -0.04 -20.80 -15.21
N GLY A 37 -0.14 -22.11 -15.41
CA GLY A 37 -1.32 -22.73 -15.96
C GLY A 37 -1.14 -24.21 -16.22
N ILE A 38 -2.22 -24.89 -16.66
CA ILE A 38 -2.26 -26.30 -17.02
C ILE A 38 -2.64 -26.40 -18.49
N ASN A 39 -1.81 -27.08 -19.29
CA ASN A 39 -1.95 -27.19 -20.74
C ASN A 39 -2.02 -25.80 -21.41
N ASN A 40 -3.08 -25.52 -22.17
CA ASN A 40 -3.31 -24.24 -22.84
C ASN A 40 -4.12 -23.24 -22.01
N PHE A 41 -4.55 -23.61 -20.81
CA PHE A 41 -5.24 -22.74 -19.86
C PHE A 41 -4.25 -22.19 -18.86
N GLY A 42 -3.90 -20.92 -18.99
CA GLY A 42 -2.98 -20.25 -18.06
C GLY A 42 -2.77 -18.80 -18.40
N ILE A 43 -2.12 -18.11 -17.44
CA ILE A 43 -1.82 -16.68 -17.55
C ILE A 43 -0.31 -16.55 -17.76
N LYS A 44 0.07 -15.84 -18.83
CA LYS A 44 1.46 -15.52 -19.16
C LYS A 44 1.68 -14.04 -18.96
N LEU A 45 2.33 -13.69 -17.86
CA LEU A 45 2.68 -12.30 -17.51
C LEU A 45 4.18 -12.20 -17.23
N SER A 46 4.75 -10.98 -17.34
CA SER A 46 6.11 -10.75 -16.86
C SER A 46 6.16 -10.86 -15.34
N VAL A 47 7.34 -11.13 -14.80
CA VAL A 47 7.55 -11.18 -13.33
C VAL A 47 7.09 -9.87 -12.69
N LEU A 48 7.37 -8.74 -13.31
CA LEU A 48 6.92 -7.42 -12.85
C LEU A 48 5.39 -7.34 -12.76
N HIS A 49 4.66 -7.82 -13.76
CA HIS A 49 3.19 -7.85 -13.74
C HIS A 49 2.64 -8.82 -12.71
N TRP A 50 3.29 -9.98 -12.50
CA TRP A 50 2.90 -10.89 -11.42
C TRP A 50 3.02 -10.23 -10.04
N ILE A 51 4.08 -9.42 -9.82
CA ILE A 51 4.26 -8.68 -8.58
C ILE A 51 3.21 -7.58 -8.47
N ASN A 52 3.08 -6.73 -9.49
CA ASN A 52 2.23 -5.54 -9.42
C ASN A 52 0.73 -5.85 -9.47
N ASP A 53 0.32 -6.91 -10.15
CA ASP A 53 -1.11 -7.21 -10.29
C ASP A 53 -1.55 -8.31 -9.32
N ALA A 54 -0.87 -9.47 -9.30
CA ALA A 54 -1.32 -10.59 -8.50
C ALA A 54 -0.99 -10.42 -7.01
N LEU A 55 0.26 -10.07 -6.66
CA LEU A 55 0.64 -9.89 -5.25
C LEU A 55 0.00 -8.64 -4.66
N MET A 56 -0.11 -7.55 -5.41
CA MET A 56 -0.79 -6.33 -4.96
C MET A 56 -2.29 -6.55 -4.79
N ALA A 57 -2.94 -7.37 -5.61
CA ALA A 57 -4.35 -7.73 -5.41
C ALA A 57 -4.56 -8.47 -4.07
N ILE A 58 -3.66 -9.41 -3.73
CA ILE A 58 -3.69 -10.10 -2.44
C ILE A 58 -3.44 -9.11 -1.29
N PHE A 59 -2.47 -8.22 -1.44
CA PHE A 59 -2.18 -7.18 -0.44
C PHE A 59 -3.40 -6.30 -0.19
N PHE A 60 -4.00 -5.73 -1.23
CA PHE A 60 -5.20 -4.89 -1.08
C PHE A 60 -6.40 -5.66 -0.51
N PHE A 61 -6.54 -6.94 -0.81
CA PHE A 61 -7.56 -7.77 -0.19
C PHE A 61 -7.37 -7.86 1.33
N PHE A 62 -6.15 -8.13 1.80
CA PHE A 62 -5.84 -8.16 3.23
C PHE A 62 -6.05 -6.80 3.90
N VAL A 63 -5.56 -5.72 3.30
CA VAL A 63 -5.75 -4.36 3.81
C VAL A 63 -7.23 -4.02 3.94
N THR A 64 -8.05 -4.40 2.95
CA THR A 64 -9.48 -4.11 2.99
C THR A 64 -10.21 -4.92 4.09
N LEU A 65 -9.79 -6.16 4.36
CA LEU A 65 -10.29 -6.93 5.49
C LEU A 65 -9.89 -6.30 6.84
N GLU A 66 -8.67 -5.80 6.95
CA GLU A 66 -8.18 -5.10 8.15
C GLU A 66 -8.97 -3.80 8.37
N ILE A 67 -9.19 -3.01 7.32
CA ILE A 67 -10.04 -1.81 7.37
C ILE A 67 -11.44 -2.17 7.86
N LYS A 68 -12.06 -3.23 7.31
CA LYS A 68 -13.39 -3.69 7.74
C LYS A 68 -13.43 -4.06 9.23
N ARG A 69 -12.42 -4.78 9.70
CA ARG A 69 -12.29 -5.16 11.12
C ARG A 69 -12.20 -3.92 12.00
N GLU A 70 -11.36 -2.95 11.61
CA GLU A 70 -11.14 -1.72 12.37
C GLU A 70 -12.40 -0.85 12.46
N PHE A 71 -13.24 -0.84 11.42
CA PHE A 71 -14.53 -0.15 11.44
C PHE A 71 -15.57 -0.82 12.34
N ILE A 72 -15.54 -2.15 12.45
CA ILE A 72 -16.55 -2.91 13.22
C ILE A 72 -16.15 -2.99 14.69
N GLU A 73 -14.91 -3.32 15.00
CA GLU A 73 -14.44 -3.69 16.34
C GLU A 73 -13.28 -2.80 16.86
N GLY A 74 -12.69 -1.95 16.01
CA GLY A 74 -11.50 -1.18 16.33
C GLY A 74 -11.74 0.28 16.69
N GLU A 75 -10.68 1.06 16.67
CA GLU A 75 -10.65 2.49 17.02
C GLU A 75 -11.49 3.36 16.06
N LEU A 76 -11.68 2.90 14.81
CA LEU A 76 -12.51 3.60 13.83
C LEU A 76 -14.02 3.41 14.06
N SER A 77 -14.42 2.52 14.96
CA SER A 77 -15.84 2.31 15.33
C SER A 77 -16.44 3.52 16.06
N ASN A 78 -15.60 4.32 16.74
CA ASN A 78 -16.02 5.53 17.43
C ASN A 78 -15.51 6.78 16.72
N PHE A 79 -16.42 7.56 16.13
CA PHE A 79 -16.07 8.76 15.36
C PHE A 79 -15.20 9.78 16.11
N LYS A 80 -15.39 9.92 17.42
CA LYS A 80 -14.59 10.86 18.24
C LYS A 80 -13.14 10.40 18.38
N GLN A 81 -12.89 9.09 18.47
CA GLN A 81 -11.55 8.52 18.56
C GLN A 81 -10.87 8.50 17.19
N ALA A 82 -11.64 8.24 16.12
CA ALA A 82 -11.16 8.24 14.76
C ALA A 82 -10.78 9.63 14.22
N MET A 83 -11.32 10.72 14.77
CA MET A 83 -11.12 12.08 14.27
C MET A 83 -9.64 12.45 14.20
N LEU A 84 -8.86 12.16 15.22
CA LEU A 84 -7.44 12.51 15.27
C LEU A 84 -6.60 11.73 14.24
N PRO A 85 -6.71 10.40 14.11
CA PRO A 85 -6.07 9.65 13.02
C PRO A 85 -6.51 10.12 11.64
N ILE A 86 -7.80 10.42 11.41
CA ILE A 86 -8.31 10.91 10.12
C ILE A 86 -7.65 12.24 9.74
N MET A 87 -7.61 13.20 10.66
CA MET A 87 -6.97 14.50 10.39
C MET A 87 -5.46 14.36 10.17
N GLY A 88 -4.82 13.44 10.92
CA GLY A 88 -3.41 13.10 10.74
C GLY A 88 -3.12 12.50 9.36
N ALA A 89 -3.95 11.54 8.92
CA ALA A 89 -3.82 10.91 7.61
C ALA A 89 -4.04 11.92 6.46
N ILE A 90 -5.10 12.74 6.53
CA ILE A 90 -5.33 13.79 5.53
C ILE A 90 -4.13 14.74 5.44
N GLY A 91 -3.59 15.17 6.58
CA GLY A 91 -2.40 16.02 6.62
C GLY A 91 -1.17 15.32 6.06
N GLY A 92 -0.97 14.04 6.43
CA GLY A 92 0.13 13.19 5.96
C GLY A 92 0.10 12.92 4.45
N MET A 93 -1.07 12.84 3.84
CA MET A 93 -1.24 12.70 2.39
C MET A 93 -1.12 14.03 1.64
N VAL A 94 -1.81 15.05 2.11
CA VAL A 94 -1.93 16.35 1.39
C VAL A 94 -0.63 17.14 1.43
N VAL A 95 0.05 17.21 2.58
CA VAL A 95 1.25 18.04 2.71
C VAL A 95 2.41 17.55 1.83
N PRO A 96 2.80 16.27 1.84
CA PRO A 96 3.83 15.78 0.93
C PRO A 96 3.46 15.90 -0.54
N ALA A 97 2.18 15.68 -0.89
CA ALA A 97 1.70 15.85 -2.26
C ALA A 97 1.85 17.31 -2.73
N LEU A 98 1.47 18.28 -1.90
CA LEU A 98 1.63 19.72 -2.23
C LEU A 98 3.10 20.12 -2.35
N VAL A 99 3.97 19.64 -1.45
CA VAL A 99 5.41 19.88 -1.52
C VAL A 99 5.99 19.29 -2.81
N TYR A 100 5.58 18.08 -3.17
CA TYR A 100 6.02 17.44 -4.41
C TYR A 100 5.60 18.23 -5.65
N ILE A 101 4.32 18.64 -5.72
CA ILE A 101 3.79 19.47 -6.81
C ILE A 101 4.53 20.78 -6.90
N PHE A 102 4.81 21.44 -5.76
CA PHE A 102 5.51 22.71 -5.73
C PHE A 102 6.95 22.61 -6.26
N ILE A 103 7.68 21.56 -5.89
CA ILE A 103 9.07 21.35 -6.33
C ILE A 103 9.13 20.97 -7.82
N ASN A 104 8.18 20.17 -8.30
CA ASN A 104 8.15 19.70 -9.68
C ASN A 104 7.25 20.53 -10.60
N TYR A 105 6.90 21.74 -10.17
CA TYR A 105 6.04 22.64 -10.94
C TYR A 105 6.70 23.02 -12.27
N GLY A 106 6.04 22.68 -13.38
CA GLY A 106 6.53 22.96 -14.72
C GLY A 106 7.03 21.74 -15.50
N ASP A 107 7.22 20.59 -14.86
CA ASP A 107 7.55 19.32 -15.52
C ASP A 107 6.36 18.35 -15.46
N SER A 108 5.70 18.15 -16.61
CA SER A 108 4.50 17.32 -16.73
C SER A 108 4.77 15.82 -16.53
N GLU A 109 5.99 15.34 -16.73
CA GLU A 109 6.34 13.93 -16.53
C GLU A 109 6.49 13.63 -15.04
N THR A 110 7.26 14.43 -14.34
CA THR A 110 7.47 14.26 -12.91
C THR A 110 6.20 14.56 -12.11
N LEU A 111 5.36 15.51 -12.54
CA LEU A 111 4.07 15.81 -11.89
C LEU A 111 3.14 14.61 -11.79
N ARG A 112 3.23 13.61 -12.67
CA ARG A 112 2.42 12.39 -12.56
C ARG A 112 2.68 11.60 -11.27
N GLY A 113 3.85 11.76 -10.66
CA GLY A 113 4.25 11.10 -9.42
C GLY A 113 3.77 11.79 -8.14
N TRP A 114 2.88 12.77 -8.19
CA TRP A 114 2.49 13.60 -7.05
C TRP A 114 1.97 12.82 -5.84
N ALA A 115 1.37 11.66 -6.06
CA ALA A 115 0.84 10.82 -4.98
C ALA A 115 1.87 9.85 -4.37
N ILE A 116 3.03 9.65 -5.00
CA ILE A 116 4.06 8.71 -4.50
C ILE A 116 4.50 9.04 -3.06
N PRO A 117 4.82 10.30 -2.71
CA PRO A 117 5.27 10.62 -1.36
C PRO A 117 4.14 10.62 -0.31
N SER A 118 2.89 10.48 -0.70
CA SER A 118 1.75 10.40 0.23
C SER A 118 1.39 8.97 0.65
N ALA A 119 2.02 7.95 0.06
CA ALA A 119 1.81 6.57 0.48
C ALA A 119 2.68 6.22 1.69
N THR A 120 2.07 5.67 2.75
CA THR A 120 2.73 5.28 4.00
C THR A 120 2.78 3.75 4.10
N ASP A 121 3.90 3.19 4.58
CA ASP A 121 4.04 1.75 4.84
C ASP A 121 3.83 1.44 6.33
N ILE A 122 2.71 0.80 6.65
CA ILE A 122 2.37 0.35 8.01
C ILE A 122 3.42 -0.62 8.55
N ALA A 123 3.81 -1.61 7.76
CA ALA A 123 4.73 -2.66 8.22
C ALA A 123 6.09 -2.08 8.59
N PHE A 124 6.56 -1.10 7.80
CA PHE A 124 7.79 -0.38 8.09
C PHE A 124 7.67 0.46 9.36
N SER A 125 6.62 1.27 9.47
CA SER A 125 6.38 2.17 10.60
C SER A 125 6.26 1.41 11.93
N LEU A 126 5.46 0.32 11.96
CA LEU A 126 5.33 -0.55 13.12
C LEU A 126 6.60 -1.35 13.39
N GLY A 127 7.36 -1.71 12.35
CA GLY A 127 8.65 -2.36 12.47
C GLY A 127 9.65 -1.49 13.22
N VAL A 128 9.82 -0.24 12.81
CA VAL A 128 10.68 0.75 13.49
C VAL A 128 10.18 1.00 14.91
N LEU A 129 8.86 1.16 15.10
CA LEU A 129 8.29 1.38 16.42
C LEU A 129 8.52 0.20 17.37
N SER A 130 8.52 -1.02 16.85
CA SER A 130 8.76 -2.23 17.63
C SER A 130 10.21 -2.35 18.12
N LEU A 131 11.18 -1.75 17.42
CA LEU A 131 12.58 -1.67 17.87
C LEU A 131 12.73 -0.83 19.13
N LEU A 132 11.84 0.14 19.35
CA LEU A 132 11.81 0.96 20.58
C LEU A 132 11.20 0.20 21.78
N GLY A 133 10.57 -0.95 21.54
CA GLY A 133 10.07 -1.88 22.53
C GLY A 133 9.03 -1.30 23.49
N SER A 134 9.24 -1.51 24.79
CA SER A 134 8.34 -1.06 25.86
C SER A 134 8.37 0.45 26.14
N ARG A 135 9.29 1.19 25.53
CA ARG A 135 9.38 2.66 25.68
C ARG A 135 8.24 3.40 24.99
N VAL A 136 7.55 2.73 24.06
CA VAL A 136 6.46 3.33 23.29
C VAL A 136 5.13 3.04 23.99
N PRO A 137 4.32 4.05 24.35
CA PRO A 137 2.98 3.87 24.89
C PRO A 137 2.08 3.11 23.91
N ILE A 138 1.20 2.26 24.44
CA ILE A 138 0.26 1.46 23.64
C ILE A 138 -0.66 2.38 22.83
N SER A 139 -1.09 3.50 23.39
CA SER A 139 -1.92 4.50 22.72
C SER A 139 -1.30 5.06 21.44
N LEU A 140 0.04 5.23 21.42
CA LEU A 140 0.74 5.68 20.21
C LEU A 140 0.77 4.60 19.13
N LYS A 141 0.90 3.33 19.51
CA LYS A 141 0.85 2.21 18.56
C LYS A 141 -0.53 2.12 17.92
N VAL A 142 -1.57 2.20 18.73
CA VAL A 142 -2.97 2.17 18.29
C VAL A 142 -3.26 3.35 17.36
N PHE A 143 -2.85 4.56 17.74
CA PHE A 143 -2.98 5.75 16.90
C PHE A 143 -2.28 5.59 15.54
N LEU A 144 -1.03 5.09 15.51
CA LEU A 144 -0.29 4.87 14.27
C LEU A 144 -0.93 3.79 13.40
N THR A 145 -1.48 2.73 14.00
CA THR A 145 -2.19 1.69 13.24
C THR A 145 -3.44 2.27 12.59
N ALA A 146 -4.25 3.01 13.34
CA ALA A 146 -5.47 3.65 12.81
C ALA A 146 -5.14 4.67 11.71
N LEU A 147 -4.09 5.49 11.90
CA LEU A 147 -3.62 6.46 10.92
C LEU A 147 -3.21 5.76 9.63
N ALA A 148 -2.38 4.73 9.73
CA ALA A 148 -1.86 4.02 8.59
C ALA A 148 -2.96 3.26 7.80
N ILE A 149 -3.98 2.72 8.47
CA ILE A 149 -5.15 2.11 7.83
C ILE A 149 -5.94 3.16 7.01
N ILE A 150 -6.07 4.38 7.54
CA ILE A 150 -6.75 5.47 6.82
C ILE A 150 -5.90 5.94 5.63
N ASP A 151 -4.58 6.01 5.77
CA ASP A 151 -3.66 6.33 4.68
C ASP A 151 -3.74 5.31 3.55
N ASP A 152 -3.76 4.01 3.87
CA ASP A 152 -3.91 2.95 2.87
C ASP A 152 -5.24 3.06 2.12
N LEU A 153 -6.34 3.35 2.84
CA LEU A 153 -7.63 3.62 2.21
C LEU A 153 -7.55 4.84 1.28
N GLY A 154 -6.90 5.89 1.72
CA GLY A 154 -6.65 7.09 0.91
C GLY A 154 -5.82 6.80 -0.34
N ALA A 155 -4.77 6.00 -0.21
CA ALA A 155 -3.93 5.57 -1.33
C ALA A 155 -4.73 4.74 -2.36
N ILE A 156 -5.57 3.80 -1.91
CA ILE A 156 -6.46 3.02 -2.78
C ILE A 156 -7.39 3.95 -3.57
N ILE A 157 -8.01 4.93 -2.90
CA ILE A 157 -8.89 5.90 -3.54
C ILE A 157 -8.14 6.75 -4.57
N ILE A 158 -6.95 7.24 -4.24
CA ILE A 158 -6.11 8.02 -5.15
C ILE A 158 -5.74 7.20 -6.38
N ILE A 159 -5.28 5.95 -6.19
CA ILE A 159 -4.93 5.06 -7.30
C ILE A 159 -6.14 4.80 -8.19
N ALA A 160 -7.31 4.53 -7.61
CA ALA A 160 -8.52 4.25 -8.36
C ALA A 160 -8.97 5.42 -9.22
N PHE A 161 -8.88 6.66 -8.72
CA PHE A 161 -9.38 7.83 -9.45
C PHE A 161 -8.36 8.49 -10.37
N PHE A 162 -7.08 8.48 -10.01
CA PHE A 162 -6.04 9.24 -10.72
C PHE A 162 -5.08 8.40 -11.56
N TYR A 163 -4.90 7.12 -11.21
CA TYR A 163 -3.92 6.25 -11.85
C TYR A 163 -4.54 5.09 -12.65
N THR A 164 -5.85 4.85 -12.51
CA THR A 164 -6.54 3.79 -13.27
C THR A 164 -7.12 4.38 -14.56
N GLY A 165 -6.69 3.86 -15.70
CA GLY A 165 -7.15 4.33 -17.01
C GLY A 165 -8.63 4.01 -17.29
N ASP A 166 -9.09 2.79 -16.97
CA ASP A 166 -10.45 2.30 -17.21
C ASP A 166 -11.04 1.64 -15.96
N LEU A 167 -11.77 2.40 -15.16
CA LEU A 167 -12.48 1.91 -14.00
C LEU A 167 -13.73 1.12 -14.42
N LYS A 168 -13.66 -0.20 -14.34
CA LYS A 168 -14.80 -1.07 -14.66
C LYS A 168 -15.70 -1.22 -13.42
N ILE A 169 -16.75 -0.42 -13.34
CA ILE A 169 -17.67 -0.32 -12.20
C ILE A 169 -18.24 -1.67 -11.74
N HIS A 170 -18.44 -2.63 -12.66
CA HIS A 170 -18.95 -3.95 -12.30
C HIS A 170 -17.99 -4.76 -11.40
N TYR A 171 -16.67 -4.60 -11.57
CA TYR A 171 -15.69 -5.22 -10.66
C TYR A 171 -15.69 -4.56 -9.27
N LEU A 172 -15.90 -3.25 -9.18
CA LEU A 172 -16.10 -2.57 -7.90
C LEU A 172 -17.31 -3.12 -7.16
N GLY A 173 -18.43 -3.35 -7.89
CA GLY A 173 -19.61 -4.00 -7.32
C GLY A 173 -19.32 -5.40 -6.78
N LEU A 174 -18.56 -6.22 -7.50
CA LEU A 174 -18.14 -7.55 -7.04
C LEU A 174 -17.26 -7.48 -5.79
N ILE A 175 -16.32 -6.52 -5.71
CA ILE A 175 -15.48 -6.31 -4.54
C ILE A 175 -16.34 -5.96 -3.32
N VAL A 176 -17.29 -5.03 -3.46
CA VAL A 176 -18.21 -4.63 -2.38
C VAL A 176 -19.03 -5.83 -1.89
N VAL A 177 -19.60 -6.62 -2.81
CA VAL A 177 -20.37 -7.83 -2.47
C VAL A 177 -19.48 -8.85 -1.74
N CYS A 178 -18.27 -9.08 -2.23
CA CYS A 178 -17.31 -9.99 -1.62
C CYS A 178 -16.95 -9.54 -0.19
N LEU A 179 -16.69 -8.25 0.01
CA LEU A 179 -16.37 -7.67 1.32
C LEU A 179 -17.55 -7.72 2.30
N LEU A 180 -18.77 -7.50 1.83
CA LEU A 180 -19.98 -7.60 2.67
C LEU A 180 -20.22 -9.05 3.11
N TYR A 181 -19.99 -10.01 2.22
CA TYR A 181 -20.19 -11.43 2.50
C TYR A 181 -19.08 -12.04 3.35
N THR A 182 -17.83 -11.57 3.19
CA THR A 182 -16.71 -12.06 3.98
C THR A 182 -16.82 -11.53 5.39
N SER A 183 -17.25 -12.38 6.33
CA SER A 183 -17.23 -12.04 7.75
C SER A 183 -15.79 -11.93 8.23
N PRO A 184 -15.41 -10.92 9.02
CA PRO A 184 -14.16 -10.99 9.75
C PRO A 184 -14.21 -12.24 10.63
N SER A 185 -13.28 -13.17 10.40
CA SER A 185 -13.15 -14.33 11.27
C SER A 185 -12.76 -13.85 12.66
N PRO A 186 -13.40 -14.35 13.74
CA PRO A 186 -13.05 -13.98 15.09
C PRO A 186 -11.61 -14.36 15.44
#